data_8a8073c1802c8dddad0bc6edd8341abb
#
_entry.id   8a8073c1802c8dddad0bc6edd8341abb
#
_cell.length_a   1.000
_cell.length_b   1.000
_cell.length_c   1.000
_cell.angle_alpha   90.00
_cell.angle_beta   90.00
_cell.angle_gamma   90.00
#
_symmetry.space_group_name_H-M   'P 1'
#
loop_
_entity.id
_entity.type
_entity.pdbx_description
1 polymer ?
#
loop_
_entity_poly.entity_id
_entity_poly.type
_entity_poly.pdbx_seq_one_letter_code
_entity_poly.pdbx_strand_id
1 'polypeptide(L)'
;YYFRYCNARLEKPFDKEDIDYWMPVDQYIGGIEHAILHLLYSRFFTKALRDLNYFNLDEPFKGLFTQGMVTHVTYKNKSGDWLEPKDVEIANGVFKDNNGQEVITGKIEKMSKSKKNVVDPNDIINSYGSDTARWFILSDSPPERDLQWTDTGIAASFKFINKLYELVERYKNYQSNNDENSKDVNELKIIINEVAENIE
;
A
#
# COMPACT_ATOMS: atom_id res chain seq x y z
N TYR A 1 13.66 -14.67 16.50
CA TYR A 1 12.28 -14.65 15.96
C TYR A 1 12.24 -14.90 14.46
N TYR A 2 13.15 -14.29 13.70
CA TYR A 2 13.14 -14.23 12.25
C TYR A 2 13.21 -15.63 11.58
N PHE A 3 14.17 -16.45 11.97
CA PHE A 3 14.33 -17.82 11.41
C PHE A 3 13.17 -18.76 11.79
N ARG A 4 12.37 -18.39 12.79
CA ARG A 4 11.18 -19.15 13.15
C ARG A 4 10.15 -19.21 12.01
N TYR A 5 10.14 -18.23 11.14
CA TYR A 5 9.25 -18.18 9.98
C TYR A 5 9.55 -19.26 8.93
N CYS A 6 10.79 -19.78 8.88
CA CYS A 6 11.11 -20.87 7.96
C CYS A 6 10.31 -22.13 8.28
N ASN A 7 10.04 -22.41 9.58
CA ASN A 7 9.16 -23.50 10.00
C ASN A 7 8.56 -23.19 11.38
N ALA A 8 7.35 -22.65 11.40
CA ALA A 8 6.67 -22.26 12.63
C ALA A 8 6.21 -23.45 13.51
N ARG A 9 6.20 -24.69 12.97
CA ARG A 9 5.73 -25.88 13.67
C ARG A 9 6.81 -26.62 14.45
N LEU A 10 8.09 -26.24 14.30
CA LEU A 10 9.18 -26.85 15.04
C LEU A 10 9.04 -26.62 16.55
N GLU A 11 9.49 -27.58 17.37
CA GLU A 11 9.65 -27.41 18.81
C GLU A 11 10.92 -26.64 19.15
N LYS A 12 11.97 -26.72 18.31
CA LYS A 12 13.22 -25.96 18.42
C LYS A 12 13.11 -24.60 17.73
N PRO A 13 13.98 -23.62 18.06
CA PRO A 13 13.89 -22.27 17.50
C PRO A 13 13.94 -22.21 15.96
N PHE A 14 14.76 -23.04 15.33
CA PHE A 14 14.90 -23.20 13.87
C PHE A 14 15.58 -24.52 13.51
N ASP A 15 15.53 -24.90 12.25
CA ASP A 15 16.28 -26.02 11.66
C ASP A 15 17.17 -25.53 10.53
N LYS A 16 18.36 -26.13 10.41
CA LYS A 16 19.32 -25.77 9.37
C LYS A 16 18.79 -26.08 7.97
N GLU A 17 18.12 -27.22 7.78
CA GLU A 17 17.57 -27.63 6.47
C GLU A 17 16.48 -26.66 6.01
N ASP A 18 15.60 -26.25 6.92
CA ASP A 18 14.57 -25.25 6.62
C ASP A 18 15.19 -23.89 6.27
N ILE A 19 16.24 -23.46 6.97
CA ILE A 19 16.96 -22.22 6.65
C ILE A 19 17.63 -22.31 5.29
N ASP A 20 18.35 -23.39 5.00
CA ASP A 20 19.08 -23.57 3.74
C ASP A 20 18.08 -23.59 2.54
N TYR A 21 16.84 -24.02 2.76
CA TYR A 21 15.80 -24.03 1.73
C TYR A 21 15.11 -22.67 1.53
N TRP A 22 14.72 -22.00 2.61
CA TRP A 22 13.91 -20.78 2.53
C TRP A 22 14.72 -19.48 2.46
N MET A 23 15.99 -19.52 2.87
CA MET A 23 16.82 -18.32 3.03
C MET A 23 17.97 -18.26 2.01
N PRO A 24 18.43 -17.07 1.62
CA PRO A 24 17.90 -15.76 1.96
C PRO A 24 16.54 -15.50 1.29
N VAL A 25 15.69 -14.68 1.91
CA VAL A 25 14.43 -14.24 1.30
C VAL A 25 14.70 -13.49 -0.01
N ASP A 26 13.99 -13.85 -1.09
CA ASP A 26 14.27 -13.28 -2.42
C ASP A 26 13.99 -11.78 -2.46
N GLN A 27 12.87 -11.34 -1.90
CA GLN A 27 12.48 -9.94 -1.88
C GLN A 27 11.82 -9.59 -0.54
N TYR A 28 12.38 -8.61 0.17
CA TYR A 28 11.76 -7.98 1.33
C TYR A 28 11.11 -6.67 0.91
N ILE A 29 9.83 -6.51 1.23
CA ILE A 29 9.06 -5.30 0.94
C ILE A 29 8.52 -4.75 2.26
N GLY A 30 8.82 -3.49 2.57
CA GLY A 30 8.35 -2.87 3.81
C GLY A 30 8.72 -1.39 3.91
N GLY A 31 8.15 -0.72 4.91
CA GLY A 31 8.41 0.70 5.15
C GLY A 31 9.82 0.96 5.67
N ILE A 32 10.33 2.15 5.38
CA ILE A 32 11.69 2.58 5.79
C ILE A 32 11.86 2.64 7.32
N GLU A 33 10.79 2.72 8.09
CA GLU A 33 10.82 2.71 9.56
C GLU A 33 11.43 1.45 10.15
N HIS A 34 11.45 0.35 9.39
CA HIS A 34 12.04 -0.90 9.82
C HIS A 34 13.57 -0.95 9.66
N ALA A 35 14.20 0.05 9.05
CA ALA A 35 15.64 0.08 8.80
C ALA A 35 16.48 -0.08 10.07
N ILE A 36 16.07 0.54 11.18
CA ILE A 36 16.74 0.47 12.48
C ILE A 36 16.06 -0.48 13.49
N LEU A 37 15.03 -1.19 13.08
CA LEU A 37 14.30 -2.17 13.90
C LEU A 37 14.51 -3.58 13.34
N HIS A 38 13.50 -4.07 12.64
CA HIS A 38 13.51 -5.42 12.10
C HIS A 38 14.69 -5.71 11.15
N LEU A 39 15.02 -4.79 10.24
CA LEU A 39 16.12 -5.00 9.29
C LEU A 39 17.48 -5.09 10.00
N LEU A 40 17.73 -4.24 10.99
CA LEU A 40 18.95 -4.31 11.78
C LEU A 40 19.04 -5.62 12.56
N TYR A 41 17.94 -6.01 13.24
CA TYR A 41 17.93 -7.24 14.04
C TYR A 41 18.07 -8.50 13.17
N SER A 42 17.37 -8.59 12.04
CA SER A 42 17.46 -9.74 11.14
C SER A 42 18.89 -9.91 10.61
N ARG A 43 19.55 -8.84 10.20
CA ARG A 43 20.96 -8.87 9.76
C ARG A 43 21.91 -9.24 10.90
N PHE A 44 21.73 -8.65 12.08
CA PHE A 44 22.55 -8.98 13.25
C PHE A 44 22.47 -10.47 13.60
N PHE A 45 21.25 -11.01 13.74
CA PHE A 45 21.09 -12.43 14.06
C PHE A 45 21.56 -13.35 12.96
N THR A 46 21.40 -13.00 11.69
CA THR A 46 21.96 -13.77 10.58
C THR A 46 23.47 -13.89 10.70
N LYS A 47 24.17 -12.76 10.87
CA LYS A 47 25.65 -12.76 10.98
C LYS A 47 26.13 -13.46 12.25
N ALA A 48 25.50 -13.19 13.41
CA ALA A 48 25.88 -13.82 14.67
C ALA A 48 25.70 -15.35 14.65
N LEU A 49 24.60 -15.85 14.12
CA LEU A 49 24.36 -17.30 14.03
C LEU A 49 25.22 -17.98 12.97
N ARG A 50 25.55 -17.30 11.87
CA ARG A 50 26.56 -17.76 10.91
C ARG A 50 27.94 -17.91 11.59
N ASP A 51 28.38 -16.89 12.33
CA ASP A 51 29.67 -16.88 13.00
C ASP A 51 29.75 -17.96 14.10
N LEU A 52 28.61 -18.36 14.66
CA LEU A 52 28.46 -19.50 15.58
C LEU A 52 28.29 -20.85 14.85
N ASN A 53 28.41 -20.89 13.52
CA ASN A 53 28.33 -22.10 12.67
C ASN A 53 26.98 -22.83 12.70
N TYR A 54 25.86 -22.13 12.93
CA TYR A 54 24.53 -22.73 12.83
C TYR A 54 24.11 -22.96 11.38
N PHE A 55 24.50 -22.08 10.47
CA PHE A 55 24.25 -22.14 9.03
C PHE A 55 25.27 -21.26 8.27
N ASN A 56 25.23 -21.29 6.92
CA ASN A 56 26.12 -20.48 6.09
C ASN A 56 25.31 -19.48 5.26
N LEU A 57 24.85 -18.40 5.93
CA LEU A 57 24.03 -17.34 5.33
C LEU A 57 24.64 -15.97 5.68
N ASP A 58 25.00 -15.18 4.68
CA ASP A 58 25.63 -13.87 4.86
C ASP A 58 24.62 -12.74 5.12
N GLU A 59 23.54 -12.72 4.37
CA GLU A 59 22.49 -11.71 4.46
C GLU A 59 21.10 -12.34 4.48
N PRO A 60 20.15 -11.79 5.25
CA PRO A 60 18.80 -12.35 5.35
C PRO A 60 17.94 -12.16 4.10
N PHE A 61 18.24 -11.14 3.27
CA PHE A 61 17.46 -10.76 2.10
C PHE A 61 18.38 -10.63 0.88
N LYS A 62 17.95 -11.13 -0.29
CA LYS A 62 18.62 -10.90 -1.58
C LYS A 62 18.30 -9.51 -2.13
N GLY A 63 17.03 -9.11 -2.02
CA GLY A 63 16.51 -7.82 -2.44
C GLY A 63 15.77 -7.11 -1.33
N LEU A 64 15.92 -5.79 -1.25
CA LEU A 64 15.23 -4.93 -0.32
C LEU A 64 14.50 -3.83 -1.10
N PHE A 65 13.19 -3.76 -0.91
CA PHE A 65 12.35 -2.71 -1.47
C PHE A 65 11.73 -1.89 -0.35
N THR A 66 12.17 -0.66 -0.21
CA THR A 66 11.68 0.24 0.83
C THR A 66 10.51 1.06 0.32
N GLN A 67 9.36 0.90 0.94
CA GLN A 67 8.15 1.66 0.61
C GLN A 67 8.18 3.05 1.27
N GLY A 68 7.61 4.04 0.56
CA GLY A 68 7.30 5.36 1.11
C GLY A 68 6.22 5.29 2.20
N MET A 69 6.01 6.42 2.85
CA MET A 69 5.03 6.57 3.93
C MET A 69 3.67 6.97 3.39
N VAL A 70 2.60 6.51 4.05
CA VAL A 70 1.29 7.10 3.83
C VAL A 70 1.18 8.37 4.67
N THR A 71 0.92 9.48 4.00
CA THR A 71 0.84 10.81 4.59
C THR A 71 -0.58 11.36 4.53
N HIS A 72 -0.93 12.21 5.46
CA HIS A 72 -2.19 12.93 5.47
C HIS A 72 -2.01 14.34 6.02
N VAL A 73 -2.90 15.25 5.64
CA VAL A 73 -2.96 16.57 6.21
C VAL A 73 -3.27 16.50 7.70
N THR A 74 -2.72 17.42 8.47
CA THR A 74 -3.00 17.53 9.90
C THR A 74 -3.98 18.67 10.17
N TYR A 75 -4.83 18.49 11.18
CA TYR A 75 -5.86 19.44 11.56
C TYR A 75 -5.73 19.83 13.03
N LYS A 76 -5.96 21.11 13.33
CA LYS A 76 -6.00 21.64 14.69
C LYS A 76 -7.22 22.52 14.91
N ASN A 77 -7.78 22.44 16.12
CA ASN A 77 -8.76 23.43 16.56
C ASN A 77 -8.06 24.75 16.94
N LYS A 78 -8.84 25.77 17.24
CA LYS A 78 -8.33 27.10 17.67
C LYS A 78 -7.54 27.05 18.99
N SER A 79 -7.75 26.04 19.82
CA SER A 79 -7.01 25.82 21.06
C SER A 79 -5.64 25.14 20.83
N GLY A 80 -5.36 24.68 19.62
CA GLY A 80 -4.12 24.02 19.24
C GLY A 80 -4.15 22.49 19.35
N ASP A 81 -5.28 21.88 19.73
CA ASP A 81 -5.42 20.45 19.83
C ASP A 81 -5.58 19.80 18.46
N TRP A 82 -4.99 18.61 18.28
CA TRP A 82 -5.13 17.82 17.08
C TRP A 82 -6.54 17.26 16.92
N LEU A 83 -7.10 17.35 15.70
CA LEU A 83 -8.39 16.78 15.30
C LEU A 83 -8.18 15.58 14.37
N GLU A 84 -9.10 14.61 14.45
CA GLU A 84 -9.13 13.49 13.50
C GLU A 84 -9.77 13.93 12.17
N PRO A 85 -9.35 13.37 11.03
CA PRO A 85 -9.94 13.70 9.73
C PRO A 85 -11.47 13.55 9.68
N LYS A 86 -11.99 12.52 10.33
CA LYS A 86 -13.46 12.28 10.41
C LYS A 86 -14.25 13.35 11.19
N ASP A 87 -13.56 14.15 12.03
CA ASP A 87 -14.17 15.23 12.80
C ASP A 87 -14.11 16.58 12.07
N VAL A 88 -13.65 16.57 10.81
CA VAL A 88 -13.44 17.78 10.01
C VAL A 88 -14.25 17.70 8.71
N GLU A 89 -15.08 18.66 8.48
CA GLU A 89 -15.88 18.78 7.25
C GLU A 89 -15.47 20.03 6.45
N ILE A 90 -15.67 19.96 5.14
CA ILE A 90 -15.45 21.10 4.24
C ILE A 90 -16.82 21.74 3.94
N ALA A 91 -17.05 22.92 4.50
CA ALA A 91 -18.26 23.70 4.23
C ALA A 91 -17.89 25.02 3.55
N ASN A 92 -18.36 25.24 2.31
CA ASN A 92 -18.07 26.44 1.51
C ASN A 92 -16.58 26.75 1.34
N GLY A 93 -15.74 25.70 1.20
CA GLY A 93 -14.28 25.86 1.04
C GLY A 93 -13.51 26.12 2.34
N VAL A 94 -14.18 26.10 3.48
CA VAL A 94 -13.58 26.27 4.81
C VAL A 94 -13.68 24.96 5.59
N PHE A 95 -12.59 24.55 6.23
CA PHE A 95 -12.56 23.37 7.11
C PHE A 95 -13.19 23.73 8.46
N LYS A 96 -14.16 22.94 8.89
CA LYS A 96 -14.88 23.13 10.16
C LYS A 96 -14.91 21.83 10.96
N ASP A 97 -14.89 21.94 12.27
CA ASP A 97 -15.10 20.82 13.18
C ASP A 97 -16.60 20.51 13.35
N ASN A 98 -16.92 19.42 14.06
CA ASN A 98 -18.29 18.98 14.37
C ASN A 98 -19.12 20.04 15.13
N ASN A 99 -18.48 21.07 15.70
CA ASN A 99 -19.16 22.20 16.35
C ASN A 99 -19.32 23.42 15.41
N GLY A 100 -18.94 23.27 14.14
CA GLY A 100 -19.01 24.34 13.15
C GLY A 100 -17.91 25.39 13.30
N GLN A 101 -16.88 25.15 14.15
CA GLN A 101 -15.75 26.06 14.31
C GLN A 101 -14.71 25.84 13.23
N GLU A 102 -14.09 26.91 12.79
CA GLU A 102 -13.02 26.88 11.79
C GLU A 102 -11.79 26.11 12.29
N VAL A 103 -11.30 25.21 11.45
CA VAL A 103 -10.16 24.34 11.71
C VAL A 103 -8.92 24.88 10.99
N ILE A 104 -7.79 24.84 11.67
CA ILE A 104 -6.49 25.21 11.12
C ILE A 104 -5.90 23.97 10.44
N THR A 105 -5.71 24.07 9.13
CA THR A 105 -4.98 23.03 8.34
C THR A 105 -3.49 23.18 8.55
N GLY A 106 -2.85 22.07 8.92
CA GLY A 106 -1.39 22.03 9.08
C GLY A 106 -0.69 21.40 7.87
N LYS A 107 0.53 20.92 8.10
CA LYS A 107 1.32 20.26 7.05
C LYS A 107 0.81 18.85 6.75
N ILE A 108 1.12 18.39 5.53
CA ILE A 108 1.00 16.98 5.15
C ILE A 108 2.18 16.24 5.77
N GLU A 109 1.90 15.27 6.61
CA GLU A 109 2.91 14.54 7.36
C GLU A 109 2.54 13.05 7.43
N LYS A 110 3.51 12.21 7.77
CA LYS A 110 3.28 10.79 8.04
C LYS A 110 2.10 10.61 9.00
N MET A 111 1.21 9.70 8.68
CA MET A 111 0.10 9.33 9.57
C MET A 111 0.62 8.85 10.91
N SER A 112 0.12 9.41 11.98
CA SER A 112 0.45 9.03 13.35
C SER A 112 -0.71 9.25 14.33
N LYS A 113 -0.84 8.35 15.30
CA LYS A 113 -1.86 8.46 16.36
C LYS A 113 -1.68 9.72 17.21
N SER A 114 -0.44 10.16 17.42
CA SER A 114 -0.13 11.36 18.22
C SER A 114 -0.60 12.66 17.57
N LYS A 115 -0.64 12.71 16.24
CA LYS A 115 -1.15 13.86 15.47
C LYS A 115 -2.58 13.69 15.02
N LYS A 116 -3.20 12.55 15.33
CA LYS A 116 -4.57 12.20 14.96
C LYS A 116 -4.88 12.31 13.47
N ASN A 117 -3.88 12.26 12.59
CA ASN A 117 -4.05 12.32 11.13
C ASN A 117 -4.10 10.93 10.47
N VAL A 118 -4.56 9.94 11.21
CA VAL A 118 -4.72 8.56 10.73
C VAL A 118 -6.11 8.38 10.13
N VAL A 119 -6.16 7.73 8.97
CA VAL A 119 -7.40 7.22 8.38
C VAL A 119 -7.51 5.74 8.74
N ASP A 120 -8.66 5.32 9.28
CA ASP A 120 -8.86 3.93 9.67
C ASP A 120 -9.11 3.07 8.41
N PRO A 121 -8.30 2.05 8.15
CA PRO A 121 -8.51 1.15 7.01
C PRO A 121 -9.89 0.46 7.02
N ASN A 122 -10.47 0.20 8.19
CA ASN A 122 -11.77 -0.43 8.28
C ASN A 122 -12.89 0.50 7.77
N ASP A 123 -12.81 1.79 8.06
CA ASP A 123 -13.77 2.78 7.57
C ASP A 123 -13.71 2.86 6.03
N ILE A 124 -12.50 2.81 5.47
CA ILE A 124 -12.30 2.82 4.02
C ILE A 124 -12.80 1.53 3.37
N ILE A 125 -12.49 0.37 3.95
CA ILE A 125 -12.95 -0.92 3.43
C ILE A 125 -14.49 -1.00 3.47
N ASN A 126 -15.10 -0.53 4.55
CA ASN A 126 -16.56 -0.52 4.68
C ASN A 126 -17.25 0.44 3.70
N SER A 127 -16.61 1.59 3.38
CA SER A 127 -17.20 2.62 2.53
C SER A 127 -16.92 2.39 1.03
N TYR A 128 -15.75 1.89 0.67
CA TYR A 128 -15.26 1.81 -0.71
C TYR A 128 -14.87 0.39 -1.15
N GLY A 129 -14.74 -0.56 -0.23
CA GLY A 129 -14.25 -1.90 -0.51
C GLY A 129 -12.74 -2.02 -0.51
N SER A 130 -12.25 -3.24 -0.27
CA SER A 130 -10.82 -3.55 -0.18
C SER A 130 -10.08 -3.36 -1.51
N ASP A 131 -10.71 -3.67 -2.63
CA ASP A 131 -10.09 -3.56 -3.96
C ASP A 131 -9.86 -2.10 -4.34
N THR A 132 -10.77 -1.21 -3.98
CA THR A 132 -10.59 0.24 -4.16
C THR A 132 -9.41 0.76 -3.35
N ALA A 133 -9.28 0.35 -2.08
CA ALA A 133 -8.18 0.75 -1.23
C ALA A 133 -6.82 0.27 -1.80
N ARG A 134 -6.75 -0.99 -2.24
CA ARG A 134 -5.56 -1.56 -2.90
C ARG A 134 -5.22 -0.82 -4.18
N TRP A 135 -6.22 -0.60 -5.03
CA TRP A 135 -6.02 0.11 -6.30
C TRP A 135 -5.46 1.51 -6.06
N PHE A 136 -6.05 2.28 -5.15
CA PHE A 136 -5.59 3.61 -4.81
C PHE A 136 -4.12 3.62 -4.37
N ILE A 137 -3.75 2.75 -3.41
CA ILE A 137 -2.39 2.68 -2.87
C ILE A 137 -1.37 2.32 -3.95
N LEU A 138 -1.72 1.42 -4.89
CA LEU A 138 -0.78 0.92 -5.89
C LEU A 138 -0.72 1.76 -7.15
N SER A 139 -1.74 2.58 -7.44
CA SER A 139 -1.83 3.35 -8.70
C SER A 139 -1.54 4.84 -8.56
N ASP A 140 -1.60 5.41 -7.35
CA ASP A 140 -1.47 6.85 -7.15
C ASP A 140 -0.03 7.35 -7.31
N SER A 141 0.92 6.62 -6.76
CA SER A 141 2.34 6.97 -6.85
C SER A 141 3.24 5.73 -6.87
N PRO A 142 4.48 5.88 -7.40
CA PRO A 142 5.48 4.81 -7.28
C PRO A 142 5.66 4.41 -5.82
N PRO A 143 5.74 3.10 -5.52
CA PRO A 143 5.72 2.60 -4.13
C PRO A 143 6.88 3.11 -3.26
N GLU A 144 7.97 3.59 -3.87
CA GLU A 144 9.13 4.18 -3.15
C GLU A 144 8.86 5.59 -2.65
N ARG A 145 7.84 6.25 -3.18
CA ARG A 145 7.46 7.61 -2.81
C ARG A 145 6.39 7.62 -1.74
N ASP A 146 6.34 8.72 -0.99
CA ASP A 146 5.26 8.94 -0.06
C ASP A 146 3.93 9.08 -0.80
N LEU A 147 2.91 8.36 -0.32
CA LEU A 147 1.54 8.44 -0.79
C LEU A 147 0.77 9.45 0.06
N GLN A 148 0.24 10.48 -0.56
CA GLN A 148 -0.68 11.38 0.13
C GLN A 148 -2.11 10.82 0.07
N TRP A 149 -2.66 10.49 1.22
CA TRP A 149 -4.08 10.12 1.31
C TRP A 149 -4.98 11.32 1.03
N THR A 150 -5.93 11.15 0.11
CA THR A 150 -6.96 12.15 -0.20
C THR A 150 -8.31 11.46 -0.44
N ASP A 151 -9.39 12.06 0.06
CA ASP A 151 -10.75 11.54 -0.15
C ASP A 151 -11.16 11.59 -1.62
N THR A 152 -10.66 12.57 -2.37
CA THR A 152 -10.89 12.66 -3.82
C THR A 152 -10.21 11.54 -4.59
N GLY A 153 -9.00 11.13 -4.18
CA GLY A 153 -8.25 10.05 -4.80
C GLY A 153 -8.92 8.69 -4.59
N ILE A 154 -9.32 8.38 -3.35
CA ILE A 154 -10.03 7.12 -3.08
C ILE A 154 -11.39 7.07 -3.79
N ALA A 155 -12.15 8.19 -3.84
CA ALA A 155 -13.41 8.26 -4.55
C ALA A 155 -13.23 8.11 -6.08
N ALA A 156 -12.16 8.64 -6.66
CA ALA A 156 -11.82 8.43 -8.06
C ALA A 156 -11.49 6.97 -8.37
N SER A 157 -10.71 6.33 -7.50
CA SER A 157 -10.39 4.90 -7.58
C SER A 157 -11.64 4.03 -7.49
N PHE A 158 -12.57 4.35 -6.60
CA PHE A 158 -13.86 3.67 -6.50
C PHE A 158 -14.69 3.77 -7.78
N LYS A 159 -14.77 4.96 -8.37
CA LYS A 159 -15.44 5.16 -9.66
C LYS A 159 -14.79 4.36 -10.77
N PHE A 160 -13.45 4.27 -10.79
CA PHE A 160 -12.73 3.49 -11.78
C PHE A 160 -13.04 1.99 -11.67
N ILE A 161 -12.97 1.42 -10.47
CA ILE A 161 -13.27 0.00 -10.21
C ILE A 161 -14.71 -0.34 -10.63
N ASN A 162 -15.69 0.52 -10.26
CA ASN A 162 -17.07 0.31 -10.67
C ASN A 162 -17.27 0.37 -12.19
N LYS A 163 -16.60 1.32 -12.89
CA LYS A 163 -16.64 1.37 -14.35
C LYS A 163 -16.06 0.11 -14.99
N LEU A 164 -14.95 -0.41 -14.45
CA LEU A 164 -14.35 -1.65 -14.92
C LEU A 164 -15.31 -2.82 -14.75
N TYR A 165 -15.96 -2.92 -13.57
CA TYR A 165 -16.96 -3.94 -13.32
C TYR A 165 -18.15 -3.85 -14.28
N GLU A 166 -18.72 -2.64 -14.47
CA GLU A 166 -19.80 -2.41 -15.42
C GLU A 166 -19.41 -2.77 -16.85
N LEU A 167 -18.18 -2.48 -17.26
CA LEU A 167 -17.66 -2.84 -18.58
C LEU A 167 -17.67 -4.35 -18.78
N VAL A 168 -17.18 -5.11 -17.80
CA VAL A 168 -17.15 -6.58 -17.84
C VAL A 168 -18.58 -7.14 -17.87
N GLU A 169 -19.51 -6.60 -17.08
CA GLU A 169 -20.91 -7.04 -17.10
C GLU A 169 -21.60 -6.76 -18.44
N ARG A 170 -21.34 -5.60 -19.06
CA ARG A 170 -21.81 -5.31 -20.41
C ARG A 170 -21.23 -6.28 -21.44
N TYR A 171 -19.93 -6.59 -21.35
CA TYR A 171 -19.27 -7.51 -22.25
C TYR A 171 -19.85 -8.93 -22.16
N LYS A 172 -20.14 -9.44 -20.96
CA LYS A 172 -20.79 -10.76 -20.77
C LYS A 172 -22.13 -10.86 -21.50
N ASN A 173 -22.86 -9.77 -21.60
CA ASN A 173 -24.16 -9.69 -22.24
C ASN A 173 -24.10 -9.24 -23.71
N TYR A 174 -22.89 -8.95 -24.22
CA TYR A 174 -22.69 -8.52 -25.60
C TYR A 174 -22.69 -9.71 -26.55
N GLN A 175 -23.68 -9.76 -27.45
CA GLN A 175 -23.65 -10.67 -28.60
C GLN A 175 -22.82 -9.99 -29.69
N SER A 176 -21.65 -10.55 -29.98
CA SER A 176 -20.73 -10.06 -31.03
C SER A 176 -21.42 -10.08 -32.37
N ASN A 177 -21.69 -8.93 -32.97
CA ASN A 177 -21.77 -8.78 -34.40
C ASN A 177 -20.33 -8.75 -34.91
N ASN A 178 -19.94 -9.78 -35.67
CA ASN A 178 -18.58 -10.05 -36.16
C ASN A 178 -18.03 -8.92 -37.08
N ASP A 179 -17.75 -7.76 -36.53
CA ASP A 179 -17.02 -6.71 -37.25
C ASP A 179 -15.59 -6.61 -36.67
N GLU A 180 -14.81 -7.68 -36.92
CA GLU A 180 -13.41 -7.80 -36.48
C GLU A 180 -12.49 -6.74 -37.10
N ASN A 181 -12.95 -6.03 -38.14
CA ASN A 181 -12.18 -5.07 -38.90
C ASN A 181 -12.62 -3.61 -38.67
N SER A 182 -13.42 -3.34 -37.68
CA SER A 182 -13.75 -1.94 -37.39
C SER A 182 -12.49 -1.15 -37.01
N LYS A 183 -12.46 0.13 -37.35
CA LYS A 183 -11.35 1.04 -37.00
C LYS A 183 -11.06 1.02 -35.52
N ASP A 184 -12.10 0.99 -34.71
CA ASP A 184 -12.01 1.00 -33.23
C ASP A 184 -11.37 -0.28 -32.68
N VAL A 185 -11.65 -1.45 -33.29
CA VAL A 185 -11.03 -2.73 -32.90
C VAL A 185 -9.53 -2.72 -33.23
N ASN A 186 -9.13 -2.18 -34.37
CA ASN A 186 -7.73 -2.09 -34.74
C ASN A 186 -6.97 -1.10 -33.84
N GLU A 187 -7.56 0.04 -33.52
CA GLU A 187 -6.99 1.02 -32.59
C GLU A 187 -6.82 0.42 -31.17
N LEU A 188 -7.81 -0.33 -30.68
CA LEU A 188 -7.72 -1.03 -29.39
C LEU A 188 -6.60 -2.08 -29.40
N LYS A 189 -6.42 -2.86 -30.48
CA LYS A 189 -5.33 -3.83 -30.61
C LYS A 189 -3.95 -3.16 -30.53
N ILE A 190 -3.78 -1.99 -31.16
CA ILE A 190 -2.55 -1.21 -31.10
C ILE A 190 -2.26 -0.80 -29.67
N ILE A 191 -3.24 -0.21 -28.97
CA ILE A 191 -3.10 0.23 -27.57
C ILE A 191 -2.76 -0.94 -26.65
N ILE A 192 -3.42 -2.08 -26.81
CA ILE A 192 -3.14 -3.29 -26.00
C ILE A 192 -1.69 -3.74 -26.20
N ASN A 193 -1.19 -3.77 -27.44
CA ASN A 193 0.18 -4.18 -27.73
C ASN A 193 1.20 -3.19 -27.13
N GLU A 194 0.98 -1.87 -27.29
CA GLU A 194 1.84 -0.85 -26.71
C GLU A 194 1.89 -0.93 -25.17
N VAL A 195 0.75 -1.20 -24.52
CA VAL A 195 0.70 -1.40 -23.07
C VAL A 195 1.43 -2.67 -22.66
N ALA A 196 1.26 -3.77 -23.39
CA ALA A 196 1.96 -5.02 -23.10
C ALA A 196 3.48 -4.87 -23.20
N GLU A 197 3.99 -4.22 -24.27
CA GLU A 197 5.41 -3.92 -24.43
C GLU A 197 6.01 -3.04 -23.33
N ASN A 198 5.21 -2.17 -22.72
CA ASN A 198 5.65 -1.31 -21.61
C ASN A 198 5.64 -1.99 -20.23
N ILE A 199 5.04 -3.19 -20.12
CA ILE A 199 4.97 -3.96 -18.86
C ILE A 199 6.09 -5.00 -18.78
N GLU A 200 6.60 -5.50 -19.92
CA GLU A 200 7.77 -6.40 -19.98
C GLU A 200 9.08 -5.66 -19.72
#